data_3c49538643ce5ceacc9d5365723e2714
#
_entry.id   3c49538643ce5ceacc9d5365723e2714
#
_cell.length_a   1.000
_cell.length_b   1.000
_cell.length_c   1.000
_cell.angle_alpha   90.00
_cell.angle_beta   90.00
_cell.angle_gamma   90.00
#
_symmetry.space_group_name_H-M   'P 1'
#
loop_
_entity.id
_entity.type
_entity.pdbx_description
1 polymer ?
#
loop_
_entity_poly.entity_id
_entity_poly.type
_entity_poly.pdbx_seq_one_letter_code
_entity_poly.pdbx_strand_id
1 'polypeptide(L)'
;RAVEDKYIGPLVKTIMTRCIHCTRCVRFTTEVAGISELGLIGRGEDAEITTYLEQAMTSELQGNVIDLCPVGALTSKPYEFHARPWELSKTESIDVMDAVGSAIRVDTRGREVMRVMPRVNEAVNEEWISDKTRFIWDGLRTQRLDKPYVRENGRLRPASWQEAFAAIKTKVDGAAADRIGAIAGDLAAVEEMWALKRLMAELGSTSVDCRQDGAKLDPADGRASYLFNTTIAGIEDADALLIVGSNPRFEASVLNARIRKRWRMGGFPIGMVGENV
;
A
#
# COMPACT_ATOMS: atom_id res chain seq x y z
N ARG A 1 -10.22 -36.44 4.41
CA ARG A 1 -8.79 -36.57 4.59
C ARG A 1 -8.27 -35.54 5.60
N ALA A 2 -7.54 -35.96 6.60
CA ALA A 2 -6.81 -35.06 7.49
C ALA A 2 -5.44 -34.72 6.86
N VAL A 3 -5.15 -33.45 6.74
CA VAL A 3 -3.88 -32.94 6.21
C VAL A 3 -3.34 -31.93 7.21
N GLU A 4 -2.06 -31.99 7.49
CA GLU A 4 -1.40 -31.05 8.37
C GLU A 4 -1.39 -29.65 7.79
N ASP A 5 -1.58 -28.67 8.65
CA ASP A 5 -1.45 -27.26 8.27
C ASP A 5 0.01 -26.94 7.99
N LYS A 6 0.26 -26.09 6.99
CA LYS A 6 1.60 -25.73 6.55
C LYS A 6 1.94 -24.32 7.02
N TYR A 7 3.19 -24.10 7.38
CA TYR A 7 3.69 -22.77 7.60
C TYR A 7 4.04 -22.12 6.25
N ILE A 8 3.37 -21.03 5.91
CA ILE A 8 3.61 -20.28 4.67
C ILE A 8 3.90 -18.79 4.91
N GLY A 9 4.13 -18.42 6.17
CA GLY A 9 4.51 -17.06 6.54
C GLY A 9 3.65 -16.46 7.66
N PRO A 10 3.92 -15.20 8.03
CA PRO A 10 3.25 -14.54 9.16
C PRO A 10 1.84 -14.03 8.83
N LEU A 11 1.51 -13.79 7.57
CA LEU A 11 0.28 -13.11 7.16
C LEU A 11 -0.86 -14.08 6.85
N VAL A 12 -0.54 -15.23 6.30
CA VAL A 12 -1.53 -16.20 5.83
C VAL A 12 -1.52 -17.42 6.73
N LYS A 13 -2.69 -17.79 7.23
CA LYS A 13 -2.92 -19.05 7.96
C LYS A 13 -3.46 -20.10 7.02
N THR A 14 -3.04 -21.34 7.25
CA THR A 14 -3.51 -22.50 6.49
C THR A 14 -4.44 -23.37 7.34
N ILE A 15 -5.47 -23.92 6.70
CA ILE A 15 -6.31 -25.02 7.20
C ILE A 15 -6.44 -25.99 6.04
N MET A 16 -5.40 -26.80 5.86
CA MET A 16 -5.22 -27.57 4.62
C MET A 16 -6.22 -28.70 4.43
N THR A 17 -6.88 -29.16 5.47
CA THR A 17 -8.02 -30.08 5.37
C THR A 17 -9.19 -29.52 4.55
N ARG A 18 -9.29 -28.20 4.40
CA ARG A 18 -10.30 -27.52 3.57
C ARG A 18 -9.89 -27.37 2.10
N CYS A 19 -8.63 -27.64 1.76
CA CYS A 19 -8.10 -27.43 0.43
C CYS A 19 -8.74 -28.39 -0.59
N ILE A 20 -9.21 -27.84 -1.72
CA ILE A 20 -9.76 -28.60 -2.86
C ILE A 20 -8.80 -28.71 -4.03
N HIS A 21 -7.54 -28.37 -3.82
CA HIS A 21 -6.44 -28.47 -4.81
C HIS A 21 -6.75 -27.73 -6.15
N CYS A 22 -7.51 -26.64 -6.10
CA CYS A 22 -7.87 -25.86 -7.29
C CYS A 22 -6.71 -25.09 -7.91
N THR A 23 -5.56 -25.06 -7.24
CA THR A 23 -4.29 -24.44 -7.69
C THR A 23 -4.35 -22.93 -7.96
N ARG A 24 -5.43 -22.21 -7.62
CA ARG A 24 -5.54 -20.76 -7.82
C ARG A 24 -4.43 -20.00 -7.14
N CYS A 25 -4.09 -20.35 -5.88
CA CYS A 25 -2.99 -19.74 -5.13
C CYS A 25 -1.63 -19.99 -5.80
N VAL A 26 -1.36 -21.21 -6.27
CA VAL A 26 -0.11 -21.56 -6.97
C VAL A 26 0.01 -20.78 -8.27
N ARG A 27 -1.07 -20.74 -9.07
CA ARG A 27 -1.06 -19.97 -10.32
C ARG A 27 -0.90 -18.46 -10.08
N PHE A 28 -1.54 -17.93 -9.05
CA PHE A 28 -1.39 -16.52 -8.68
C PHE A 28 0.07 -16.17 -8.36
N THR A 29 0.73 -16.94 -7.49
CA THR A 29 2.12 -16.66 -7.12
C THR A 29 3.04 -16.72 -8.32
N THR A 30 2.85 -17.70 -9.20
CA THR A 30 3.69 -17.89 -10.39
C THR A 30 3.35 -16.89 -11.50
N GLU A 31 2.07 -16.65 -11.78
CA GLU A 31 1.66 -15.91 -12.97
C GLU A 31 1.52 -14.41 -12.70
N VAL A 32 0.91 -14.02 -11.60
CA VAL A 32 0.65 -12.61 -11.26
C VAL A 32 1.77 -12.04 -10.40
N ALA A 33 2.05 -12.63 -9.25
CA ALA A 33 3.08 -12.14 -8.34
C ALA A 33 4.52 -12.34 -8.87
N GLY A 34 4.73 -13.36 -9.70
CA GLY A 34 6.00 -13.59 -10.37
C GLY A 34 7.02 -14.40 -9.57
N ILE A 35 6.63 -14.91 -8.42
CA ILE A 35 7.49 -15.69 -7.53
C ILE A 35 6.83 -17.05 -7.30
N SER A 36 7.49 -18.15 -7.71
CA SER A 36 6.97 -19.51 -7.57
C SER A 36 7.20 -20.03 -6.13
N GLU A 37 6.50 -19.46 -5.16
CA GLU A 37 6.66 -19.82 -3.74
C GLU A 37 5.75 -20.96 -3.31
N LEU A 38 4.58 -21.09 -3.94
CA LEU A 38 3.67 -22.20 -3.69
C LEU A 38 3.76 -23.23 -4.83
N GLY A 39 3.76 -24.49 -4.44
CA GLY A 39 3.74 -25.61 -5.37
C GLY A 39 2.69 -26.66 -4.98
N LEU A 40 2.37 -27.53 -5.93
CA LEU A 40 1.57 -28.73 -5.70
C LEU A 40 2.51 -29.93 -5.73
N ILE A 41 2.57 -30.68 -4.64
CA ILE A 41 3.29 -31.94 -4.54
C ILE A 41 2.33 -33.11 -4.50
N GLY A 42 2.79 -34.29 -4.89
CA GLY A 42 1.94 -35.48 -4.96
C GLY A 42 0.93 -35.44 -6.10
N ARG A 43 0.03 -36.41 -6.11
CA ARG A 43 -1.05 -36.52 -7.10
C ARG A 43 -2.28 -37.20 -6.52
N GLY A 44 -3.43 -36.96 -7.14
CA GLY A 44 -4.71 -37.55 -6.70
C GLY A 44 -5.07 -37.07 -5.30
N GLU A 45 -5.48 -38.01 -4.44
CA GLU A 45 -5.87 -37.70 -3.06
C GLU A 45 -4.69 -37.31 -2.15
N ASP A 46 -3.45 -37.63 -2.56
CA ASP A 46 -2.22 -37.29 -1.85
C ASP A 46 -1.61 -35.95 -2.31
N ALA A 47 -2.28 -35.24 -3.20
CA ALA A 47 -1.84 -33.92 -3.60
C ALA A 47 -1.89 -32.92 -2.44
N GLU A 48 -0.85 -32.11 -2.27
CA GLU A 48 -0.76 -31.07 -1.24
C GLU A 48 -0.18 -29.77 -1.80
N ILE A 49 -0.76 -28.66 -1.39
CA ILE A 49 -0.21 -27.32 -1.68
C ILE A 49 0.68 -26.91 -0.50
N THR A 50 1.93 -26.61 -0.80
CA THR A 50 2.93 -26.21 0.18
C THR A 50 3.97 -25.26 -0.42
N THR A 51 4.78 -24.65 0.44
CA THR A 51 6.00 -23.96 0.03
C THR A 51 7.18 -24.93 0.02
N TYR A 52 8.25 -24.56 -0.70
CA TYR A 52 9.49 -25.34 -0.66
C TYR A 52 10.12 -25.25 0.74
N LEU A 53 10.35 -26.40 1.37
CA LEU A 53 10.95 -26.51 2.71
C LEU A 53 10.27 -25.62 3.77
N GLU A 54 8.96 -25.43 3.69
CA GLU A 54 8.19 -24.59 4.62
C GLU A 54 8.70 -23.15 4.76
N GLN A 55 9.34 -22.62 3.71
CA GLN A 55 9.76 -21.23 3.68
C GLN A 55 8.55 -20.30 3.67
N ALA A 56 8.68 -19.16 4.35
CA ALA A 56 7.66 -18.13 4.30
C ALA A 56 7.57 -17.53 2.89
N MET A 57 6.35 -17.22 2.46
CA MET A 57 6.13 -16.42 1.24
C MET A 57 6.73 -15.02 1.43
N THR A 58 7.40 -14.52 0.40
CA THR A 58 8.10 -13.23 0.40
C THR A 58 7.47 -12.20 -0.55
N SER A 59 6.48 -12.62 -1.36
CA SER A 59 5.81 -11.73 -2.30
C SER A 59 5.06 -10.62 -1.57
N GLU A 60 5.18 -9.40 -2.06
CA GLU A 60 4.44 -8.22 -1.59
C GLU A 60 2.93 -8.26 -1.94
N LEU A 61 2.51 -9.30 -2.66
CA LEU A 61 1.13 -9.55 -3.07
C LEU A 61 0.55 -10.82 -2.43
N GLN A 62 1.26 -11.46 -1.50
CA GLN A 62 0.88 -12.76 -0.96
C GLN A 62 -0.52 -12.78 -0.33
N GLY A 63 -0.97 -11.68 0.26
CA GLY A 63 -2.30 -11.59 0.87
C GLY A 63 -3.47 -11.83 -0.08
N ASN A 64 -3.27 -11.67 -1.40
CA ASN A 64 -4.32 -11.92 -2.38
C ASN A 64 -4.70 -13.42 -2.51
N VAL A 65 -3.84 -14.34 -2.08
CA VAL A 65 -4.21 -15.77 -2.06
C VAL A 65 -5.36 -16.06 -1.08
N ILE A 66 -5.57 -15.19 -0.09
CA ILE A 66 -6.68 -15.29 0.86
C ILE A 66 -8.02 -15.10 0.13
N ASP A 67 -8.10 -14.06 -0.72
CA ASP A 67 -9.31 -13.73 -1.47
C ASP A 67 -9.58 -14.75 -2.59
N LEU A 68 -8.52 -15.29 -3.18
CA LEU A 68 -8.60 -16.30 -4.22
C LEU A 68 -9.02 -17.68 -3.72
N CYS A 69 -8.81 -17.97 -2.44
CA CYS A 69 -9.13 -19.28 -1.87
C CYS A 69 -10.63 -19.44 -1.65
N PRO A 70 -11.33 -20.30 -2.44
CA PRO A 70 -12.80 -20.36 -2.40
C PRO A 70 -13.34 -21.09 -1.17
N VAL A 71 -12.49 -21.80 -0.42
CA VAL A 71 -12.91 -22.72 0.65
C VAL A 71 -12.37 -22.32 2.04
N GLY A 72 -11.67 -21.20 2.16
CA GLY A 72 -11.08 -20.77 3.42
C GLY A 72 -9.99 -21.71 3.94
N ALA A 73 -9.28 -22.38 3.03
CA ALA A 73 -8.06 -23.10 3.37
C ALA A 73 -6.90 -22.13 3.64
N LEU A 74 -6.95 -20.94 3.04
CA LEU A 74 -6.03 -19.84 3.29
C LEU A 74 -6.82 -18.68 3.88
N THR A 75 -6.42 -18.20 5.05
CA THR A 75 -7.11 -17.11 5.77
C THR A 75 -6.11 -16.06 6.28
N SER A 76 -6.61 -14.87 6.56
CA SER A 76 -5.79 -13.79 7.12
C SER A 76 -5.52 -14.04 8.60
N LYS A 77 -4.27 -14.24 9.00
CA LYS A 77 -3.91 -14.40 10.42
C LYS A 77 -4.33 -13.21 11.29
N PRO A 78 -4.12 -11.95 10.88
CA PRO A 78 -4.52 -10.79 11.69
C PRO A 78 -6.03 -10.62 11.87
N TYR A 79 -6.83 -11.21 10.99
CA TYR A 79 -8.29 -11.05 11.01
C TYR A 79 -9.04 -12.30 11.48
N GLU A 80 -8.43 -13.47 11.40
CA GLU A 80 -9.10 -14.75 11.70
C GLU A 80 -9.71 -14.75 13.09
N PHE A 81 -11.00 -15.15 13.19
CA PHE A 81 -11.80 -15.24 14.41
C PHE A 81 -12.14 -13.90 15.09
N HIS A 82 -11.78 -12.75 14.53
CA HIS A 82 -12.08 -11.45 15.15
C HIS A 82 -13.50 -10.97 14.90
N ALA A 83 -14.04 -11.19 13.70
CA ALA A 83 -15.40 -10.77 13.35
C ALA A 83 -16.01 -11.62 12.25
N ARG A 84 -17.34 -11.58 12.13
CA ARG A 84 -18.08 -12.18 11.02
C ARG A 84 -18.41 -11.11 9.96
N PRO A 85 -18.51 -11.49 8.66
CA PRO A 85 -18.76 -10.52 7.59
C PRO A 85 -20.03 -9.69 7.73
N TRP A 86 -21.05 -10.21 8.40
CA TRP A 86 -22.32 -9.50 8.63
C TRP A 86 -22.27 -8.49 9.78
N GLU A 87 -21.25 -8.55 10.64
CA GLU A 87 -21.02 -7.61 11.73
C GLU A 87 -20.31 -6.33 11.25
N LEU A 88 -19.82 -6.33 10.01
CA LEU A 88 -18.95 -5.29 9.50
C LEU A 88 -19.69 -4.25 8.70
N SER A 89 -19.44 -2.99 8.99
CA SER A 89 -19.76 -1.87 8.12
C SER A 89 -18.70 -1.76 7.02
N LYS A 90 -19.15 -1.59 5.78
CA LYS A 90 -18.31 -1.59 4.58
C LYS A 90 -18.26 -0.19 3.99
N THR A 91 -17.06 0.37 3.87
CA THR A 91 -16.85 1.71 3.29
C THR A 91 -15.88 1.59 2.12
N GLU A 92 -16.28 2.08 0.96
CA GLU A 92 -15.40 2.18 -0.20
C GLU A 92 -14.42 3.33 -0.04
N SER A 93 -13.17 3.09 -0.42
CA SER A 93 -12.09 4.06 -0.29
C SER A 93 -11.03 3.83 -1.36
N ILE A 94 -9.96 4.60 -1.28
CA ILE A 94 -8.79 4.50 -2.15
C ILE A 94 -7.57 4.35 -1.23
N ASP A 95 -6.65 3.50 -1.63
CA ASP A 95 -5.36 3.34 -0.95
C ASP A 95 -4.49 4.57 -1.13
N VAL A 96 -3.87 5.01 -0.05
CA VAL A 96 -2.94 6.16 -0.02
C VAL A 96 -1.51 5.75 0.32
N MET A 97 -1.25 4.45 0.44
CA MET A 97 0.05 3.94 0.89
C MET A 97 1.09 3.86 -0.24
N ASP A 98 0.64 3.99 -1.46
CA ASP A 98 1.50 4.12 -2.64
C ASP A 98 0.83 4.99 -3.72
N ALA A 99 1.56 5.30 -4.79
CA ALA A 99 1.09 6.17 -5.86
C ALA A 99 0.10 5.51 -6.83
N VAL A 100 -0.18 4.20 -6.69
CA VAL A 100 -1.12 3.48 -7.57
C VAL A 100 -2.56 3.92 -7.31
N GLY A 101 -2.90 4.20 -6.05
CA GLY A 101 -4.26 4.59 -5.69
C GLY A 101 -5.26 3.44 -5.85
N SER A 102 -4.91 2.24 -5.41
CA SER A 102 -5.75 1.05 -5.53
C SER A 102 -7.13 1.25 -4.90
N ALA A 103 -8.17 0.82 -5.59
CA ALA A 103 -9.53 0.85 -5.08
C ALA A 103 -9.69 -0.21 -3.98
N ILE A 104 -10.10 0.21 -2.80
CA ILE A 104 -10.23 -0.62 -1.61
C ILE A 104 -11.61 -0.51 -0.97
N ARG A 105 -11.90 -1.47 -0.13
CA ARG A 105 -13.01 -1.45 0.80
C ARG A 105 -12.48 -1.64 2.21
N VAL A 106 -12.78 -0.71 3.08
CA VAL A 106 -12.43 -0.76 4.50
C VAL A 106 -13.62 -1.33 5.27
N ASP A 107 -13.42 -2.46 5.92
CA ASP A 107 -14.43 -3.12 6.74
C ASP A 107 -14.17 -2.79 8.21
N THR A 108 -15.17 -2.18 8.88
CA THR A 108 -15.08 -1.71 10.27
C THR A 108 -16.11 -2.37 11.17
N ARG A 109 -15.79 -2.49 12.47
CA ARG A 109 -16.75 -2.84 13.53
C ARG A 109 -16.71 -1.76 14.60
N GLY A 110 -17.78 -0.98 14.70
CA GLY A 110 -17.79 0.21 15.55
C GLY A 110 -16.73 1.23 15.09
N ARG A 111 -15.75 1.51 15.93
CA ARG A 111 -14.67 2.48 15.64
C ARG A 111 -13.36 1.81 15.20
N GLU A 112 -13.36 0.51 15.02
CA GLU A 112 -12.16 -0.24 14.67
C GLU A 112 -12.18 -0.68 13.21
N VAL A 113 -11.05 -0.49 12.51
CA VAL A 113 -10.79 -1.13 11.22
C VAL A 113 -10.46 -2.59 11.50
N MET A 114 -11.19 -3.49 10.85
CA MET A 114 -11.03 -4.94 11.03
C MET A 114 -10.24 -5.57 9.90
N ARG A 115 -10.40 -5.07 8.68
CA ARG A 115 -9.65 -5.52 7.50
C ARG A 115 -9.81 -4.55 6.35
N VAL A 116 -8.89 -4.62 5.41
CA VAL A 116 -8.94 -3.96 4.10
C VAL A 116 -9.03 -5.01 3.01
N MET A 117 -9.94 -4.83 2.07
CA MET A 117 -10.21 -5.74 0.96
C MET A 117 -10.05 -5.00 -0.37
N PRO A 118 -9.60 -5.68 -1.44
CA PRO A 118 -9.61 -5.09 -2.76
C PRO A 118 -11.03 -4.85 -3.25
N ARG A 119 -11.18 -3.82 -4.08
CA ARG A 119 -12.36 -3.57 -4.89
C ARG A 119 -11.94 -3.57 -6.36
N VAL A 120 -12.72 -4.25 -7.19
CA VAL A 120 -12.40 -4.36 -8.62
C VAL A 120 -12.34 -2.98 -9.27
N ASN A 121 -11.22 -2.69 -9.91
CA ASN A 121 -11.02 -1.52 -10.75
C ASN A 121 -10.03 -1.86 -11.87
N GLU A 122 -10.57 -2.23 -13.03
CA GLU A 122 -9.79 -2.66 -14.19
C GLU A 122 -8.78 -1.62 -14.67
N ALA A 123 -9.09 -0.32 -14.49
CA ALA A 123 -8.21 0.76 -14.91
C ALA A 123 -7.00 0.97 -13.98
N VAL A 124 -7.05 0.49 -12.73
CA VAL A 124 -6.03 0.77 -11.72
C VAL A 124 -5.41 -0.52 -11.18
N ASN A 125 -6.13 -1.21 -10.31
CA ASN A 125 -5.59 -2.37 -9.55
C ASN A 125 -6.17 -3.72 -9.96
N GLU A 126 -7.02 -3.78 -10.97
CA GLU A 126 -7.76 -5.00 -11.31
C GLU A 126 -8.47 -5.56 -10.06
N GLU A 127 -8.08 -6.73 -9.58
CA GLU A 127 -8.63 -7.40 -8.40
C GLU A 127 -7.62 -7.43 -7.22
N TRP A 128 -6.45 -6.79 -7.36
CA TRP A 128 -5.32 -6.98 -6.46
C TRP A 128 -5.08 -5.77 -5.55
N ILE A 129 -4.55 -6.02 -4.36
CA ILE A 129 -3.94 -5.00 -3.49
C ILE A 129 -2.62 -5.50 -2.92
N SER A 130 -1.74 -4.58 -2.57
CA SER A 130 -0.48 -4.92 -1.90
C SER A 130 -0.71 -5.38 -0.47
N ASP A 131 0.23 -6.13 0.08
CA ASP A 131 0.20 -6.54 1.48
C ASP A 131 0.33 -5.33 2.41
N LYS A 132 1.07 -4.31 2.00
CA LYS A 132 1.14 -3.03 2.69
C LYS A 132 -0.25 -2.41 2.86
N THR A 133 -1.01 -2.29 1.78
CA THR A 133 -2.40 -1.82 1.79
C THR A 133 -3.30 -2.69 2.67
N ARG A 134 -3.14 -4.01 2.57
CA ARG A 134 -3.99 -4.98 3.26
C ARG A 134 -3.83 -5.01 4.77
N PHE A 135 -2.62 -4.81 5.28
CA PHE A 135 -2.27 -5.11 6.67
C PHE A 135 -1.83 -3.92 7.51
N ILE A 136 -1.59 -2.75 6.92
CA ILE A 136 -1.09 -1.58 7.66
C ILE A 136 -2.10 -0.96 8.65
N TRP A 137 -3.36 -1.33 8.57
CA TRP A 137 -4.44 -0.75 9.37
C TRP A 137 -4.28 -0.94 10.88
N ASP A 138 -3.52 -1.91 11.33
CA ASP A 138 -3.20 -2.12 12.75
C ASP A 138 -2.44 -0.93 13.33
N GLY A 139 -1.61 -0.25 12.54
CA GLY A 139 -0.95 1.00 12.92
C GLY A 139 -1.90 2.14 13.28
N LEU A 140 -3.16 2.09 12.90
CA LEU A 140 -4.16 3.08 13.29
C LEU A 140 -4.52 3.00 14.80
N ARG A 141 -4.16 1.92 15.47
CA ARG A 141 -4.54 1.63 16.86
C ARG A 141 -3.45 2.01 17.87
N THR A 142 -2.21 2.17 17.44
CA THR A 142 -1.05 2.35 18.30
C THR A 142 -0.24 3.56 17.92
N GLN A 143 0.25 4.29 18.94
CA GLN A 143 1.16 5.44 18.80
C GLN A 143 0.64 6.57 17.89
N ARG A 144 -0.69 6.71 17.77
CA ARG A 144 -1.34 7.81 17.04
C ARG A 144 -1.58 8.99 17.96
N LEU A 145 -1.31 10.18 17.42
CA LEU A 145 -1.69 11.43 18.10
C LEU A 145 -3.20 11.63 17.93
N ASP A 146 -3.93 11.65 19.04
CA ASP A 146 -5.40 11.82 19.08
C ASP A 146 -5.82 13.24 19.42
N LYS A 147 -4.88 14.08 19.86
CA LYS A 147 -5.06 15.47 20.27
C LYS A 147 -3.75 16.24 20.15
N PRO A 148 -3.83 17.57 20.19
CA PRO A 148 -2.63 18.41 20.22
C PRO A 148 -1.84 18.23 21.52
N TYR A 149 -0.53 18.43 21.43
CA TYR A 149 0.38 18.48 22.58
C TYR A 149 1.20 19.76 22.52
N VAL A 150 1.30 20.46 23.63
CA VAL A 150 2.13 21.66 23.80
C VAL A 150 3.26 21.35 24.76
N ARG A 151 4.46 21.86 24.46
CA ARG A 151 5.63 21.72 25.34
C ARG A 151 5.64 22.78 26.40
N GLU A 152 5.63 22.38 27.67
CA GLU A 152 5.71 23.24 28.83
C GLU A 152 6.80 22.70 29.75
N ASN A 153 7.73 23.53 30.15
CA ASN A 153 8.87 23.16 31.03
C ASN A 153 9.64 21.91 30.51
N GLY A 154 9.83 21.81 29.18
CA GLY A 154 10.55 20.71 28.54
C GLY A 154 9.74 19.44 28.34
N ARG A 155 8.51 19.32 28.88
CA ARG A 155 7.64 18.14 28.74
C ARG A 155 6.43 18.44 27.87
N LEU A 156 6.02 17.47 27.08
CA LEU A 156 4.78 17.52 26.27
C LEU A 156 3.59 17.26 27.20
N ARG A 157 2.60 18.14 27.18
CA ARG A 157 1.29 17.92 27.79
C ARG A 157 0.16 17.96 26.74
N PRO A 158 -0.93 17.22 26.96
CA PRO A 158 -2.14 17.38 26.15
C PRO A 158 -2.66 18.81 26.23
N ALA A 159 -3.14 19.32 25.10
CA ALA A 159 -3.67 20.67 24.98
C ALA A 159 -4.95 20.68 24.13
N SER A 160 -5.75 21.73 24.25
CA SER A 160 -6.84 21.99 23.32
C SER A 160 -6.30 22.53 21.99
N TRP A 161 -7.09 22.45 20.92
CA TRP A 161 -6.76 23.05 19.64
C TRP A 161 -6.55 24.56 19.76
N GLN A 162 -7.32 25.24 20.59
CA GLN A 162 -7.19 26.69 20.84
C GLN A 162 -5.83 27.03 21.48
N GLU A 163 -5.41 26.25 22.47
CA GLU A 163 -4.08 26.43 23.11
C GLU A 163 -2.95 26.15 22.10
N ALA A 164 -3.10 25.11 21.29
CA ALA A 164 -2.11 24.77 20.27
C ALA A 164 -1.98 25.88 19.22
N PHE A 165 -3.10 26.40 18.71
CA PHE A 165 -3.10 27.50 17.74
C PHE A 165 -2.55 28.80 18.35
N ALA A 166 -2.86 29.11 19.61
CA ALA A 166 -2.30 30.26 20.30
C ALA A 166 -0.77 30.15 20.45
N ALA A 167 -0.27 28.97 20.81
CA ALA A 167 1.16 28.70 20.88
C ALA A 167 1.86 28.83 19.51
N ILE A 168 1.26 28.32 18.45
CA ILE A 168 1.75 28.46 17.06
C ILE A 168 1.78 29.93 16.66
N LYS A 169 0.66 30.67 16.87
CA LYS A 169 0.55 32.08 16.53
C LYS A 169 1.65 32.90 17.21
N THR A 170 1.88 32.70 18.49
CA THR A 170 2.93 33.39 19.24
C THR A 170 4.31 33.17 18.64
N LYS A 171 4.59 31.97 18.13
CA LYS A 171 5.88 31.65 17.51
C LYS A 171 6.00 32.27 16.11
N VAL A 172 4.93 32.25 15.34
CA VAL A 172 4.89 32.78 13.97
C VAL A 172 4.95 34.30 13.97
N ASP A 173 4.17 34.97 14.81
CA ASP A 173 4.16 36.45 14.93
C ASP A 173 5.53 36.99 15.35
N GLY A 174 6.35 36.20 16.04
CA GLY A 174 7.70 36.57 16.46
C GLY A 174 8.81 36.21 15.48
N ALA A 175 8.48 35.58 14.35
CA ALA A 175 9.45 35.11 13.36
C ALA A 175 9.39 35.94 12.08
N ALA A 176 10.55 36.23 11.47
CA ALA A 176 10.59 36.80 10.12
C ALA A 176 10.13 35.76 9.10
N ALA A 177 9.49 36.19 8.02
CA ALA A 177 8.90 35.32 7.01
C ALA A 177 9.91 34.33 6.36
N ASP A 178 11.14 34.78 6.16
CA ASP A 178 12.26 34.00 5.62
C ASP A 178 12.76 32.89 6.57
N ARG A 179 12.34 32.93 7.84
CA ARG A 179 12.67 31.92 8.86
C ARG A 179 11.54 30.91 9.09
N ILE A 180 10.45 31.04 8.35
CA ILE A 180 9.32 30.12 8.41
C ILE A 180 9.36 29.23 7.15
N GLY A 181 9.47 27.93 7.34
CA GLY A 181 9.42 26.95 6.26
C GLY A 181 8.34 25.90 6.50
N ALA A 182 7.85 25.30 5.43
CA ALA A 182 6.88 24.23 5.48
C ALA A 182 7.28 23.08 4.56
N ILE A 183 7.07 21.86 5.03
CA ILE A 183 7.27 20.62 4.26
C ILE A 183 5.97 19.84 4.31
N ALA A 184 5.40 19.55 3.13
CA ALA A 184 4.26 18.67 3.00
C ALA A 184 4.73 17.20 2.89
N GLY A 185 4.04 16.31 3.60
CA GLY A 185 4.29 14.87 3.49
C GLY A 185 3.68 14.27 2.22
N ASP A 186 4.20 13.13 1.82
CA ASP A 186 3.75 12.38 0.62
C ASP A 186 2.35 11.76 0.76
N LEU A 187 1.86 11.56 1.99
CA LEU A 187 0.51 11.05 2.27
C LEU A 187 -0.51 12.16 2.54
N ALA A 188 -0.13 13.44 2.36
CA ALA A 188 -1.04 14.56 2.54
C ALA A 188 -2.02 14.67 1.37
N ALA A 189 -3.28 15.02 1.67
CA ALA A 189 -4.28 15.29 0.64
C ALA A 189 -3.95 16.57 -0.14
N VAL A 190 -4.43 16.68 -1.37
CA VAL A 190 -4.20 17.87 -2.22
C VAL A 190 -4.74 19.13 -1.54
N GLU A 191 -5.90 19.04 -0.85
CA GLU A 191 -6.50 20.13 -0.08
C GLU A 191 -5.61 20.61 1.06
N GLU A 192 -4.95 19.68 1.75
CA GLU A 192 -3.99 19.99 2.82
C GLU A 192 -2.76 20.72 2.27
N MET A 193 -2.20 20.21 1.17
CA MET A 193 -1.05 20.82 0.49
C MET A 193 -1.38 22.24 -0.01
N TRP A 194 -2.57 22.42 -0.59
CA TRP A 194 -3.04 23.71 -1.05
C TRP A 194 -3.25 24.70 0.10
N ALA A 195 -3.89 24.25 1.19
CA ALA A 195 -4.10 25.06 2.39
C ALA A 195 -2.77 25.49 3.03
N LEU A 196 -1.80 24.56 3.11
CA LEU A 196 -0.45 24.85 3.61
C LEU A 196 0.26 25.90 2.73
N LYS A 197 0.23 25.72 1.40
CA LYS A 197 0.81 26.68 0.45
C LYS A 197 0.19 28.07 0.59
N ARG A 198 -1.14 28.14 0.75
CA ARG A 198 -1.85 29.40 0.95
C ARG A 198 -1.49 30.07 2.27
N LEU A 199 -1.42 29.30 3.36
CA LEU A 199 -0.99 29.79 4.66
C LEU A 199 0.40 30.40 4.58
N MET A 200 1.35 29.72 3.94
CA MET A 200 2.71 30.23 3.79
C MET A 200 2.78 31.51 2.97
N ALA A 201 1.97 31.61 1.92
CA ALA A 201 1.86 32.85 1.13
C ALA A 201 1.29 34.01 1.94
N GLU A 202 0.27 33.79 2.78
CA GLU A 202 -0.29 34.78 3.69
C GLU A 202 0.72 35.24 4.78
N LEU A 203 1.63 34.35 5.19
CA LEU A 203 2.75 34.66 6.09
C LEU A 203 3.93 35.35 5.38
N GLY A 204 3.86 35.52 4.05
CA GLY A 204 4.93 36.11 3.24
C GLY A 204 6.16 35.21 3.04
N SER A 205 6.05 33.91 3.34
CA SER A 205 7.13 32.95 3.14
C SER A 205 6.99 32.18 1.85
N THR A 206 8.12 32.05 1.12
CA THR A 206 8.24 31.23 -0.10
C THR A 206 8.90 29.87 0.17
N SER A 207 9.30 29.60 1.40
CA SER A 207 10.02 28.37 1.81
C SER A 207 9.05 27.20 1.97
N VAL A 208 8.59 26.62 0.87
CA VAL A 208 7.70 25.46 0.85
C VAL A 208 8.35 24.35 0.03
N ASP A 209 8.40 23.13 0.56
CA ASP A 209 8.88 21.95 -0.14
C ASP A 209 8.02 20.73 0.17
N CYS A 210 8.11 19.71 -0.71
CA CYS A 210 7.49 18.39 -0.54
C CYS A 210 8.46 17.25 -0.88
N ARG A 211 9.69 17.57 -1.32
CA ARG A 211 10.69 16.59 -1.77
C ARG A 211 11.50 16.07 -0.61
N GLN A 212 11.24 14.84 -0.22
CA GLN A 212 11.93 14.21 0.92
C GLN A 212 13.31 13.65 0.54
N ASP A 213 13.48 13.25 -0.71
CA ASP A 213 14.67 12.59 -1.27
C ASP A 213 15.63 13.55 -2.01
N GLY A 214 15.33 14.84 -2.00
CA GLY A 214 16.11 15.85 -2.72
C GLY A 214 15.92 15.81 -4.25
N ALA A 215 14.84 15.23 -4.75
CA ALA A 215 14.50 15.20 -6.17
C ALA A 215 14.50 16.62 -6.77
N LYS A 216 15.14 16.77 -7.92
CA LYS A 216 15.25 18.04 -8.65
C LYS A 216 14.15 18.10 -9.72
N LEU A 217 13.00 18.62 -9.35
CA LEU A 217 11.89 18.87 -10.25
C LEU A 217 11.82 20.38 -10.54
N ASP A 218 11.96 20.76 -11.80
CA ASP A 218 11.84 22.17 -12.22
C ASP A 218 10.46 22.38 -12.88
N PRO A 219 9.64 23.31 -12.38
CA PRO A 219 8.37 23.66 -13.03
C PRO A 219 8.53 24.14 -14.47
N ALA A 220 9.70 24.66 -14.85
CA ALA A 220 10.00 25.08 -16.23
C ALA A 220 10.03 23.92 -17.22
N ASP A 221 10.37 22.70 -16.75
CA ASP A 221 10.38 21.49 -17.59
C ASP A 221 8.97 20.97 -17.91
N GLY A 222 7.96 21.60 -17.34
CA GLY A 222 6.56 21.23 -17.53
C GLY A 222 6.13 20.00 -16.74
N ARG A 223 4.83 19.73 -16.76
CA ARG A 223 4.22 18.66 -15.95
C ARG A 223 4.65 17.26 -16.37
N ALA A 224 5.02 17.07 -17.62
CA ALA A 224 5.46 15.77 -18.14
C ALA A 224 6.73 15.24 -17.47
N SER A 225 7.53 16.12 -16.83
CA SER A 225 8.77 15.75 -16.15
C SER A 225 8.53 14.95 -14.84
N TYR A 226 7.33 15.03 -14.28
CA TYR A 226 7.01 14.36 -13.00
C TYR A 226 5.67 13.61 -13.00
N LEU A 227 4.89 13.67 -14.07
CA LEU A 227 3.67 12.90 -14.21
C LEU A 227 3.96 11.60 -14.95
N PHE A 228 3.27 10.52 -14.55
CA PHE A 228 3.29 9.28 -15.31
C PHE A 228 2.79 9.53 -16.73
N ASN A 229 3.55 9.09 -17.72
CA ASN A 229 3.35 9.50 -19.13
C ASN A 229 2.24 8.71 -19.86
N THR A 230 1.61 7.76 -19.18
CA THR A 230 0.45 7.02 -19.68
C THR A 230 -0.54 6.78 -18.55
N THR A 231 -1.62 6.07 -18.79
CA THR A 231 -2.48 5.54 -17.74
C THR A 231 -1.91 4.24 -17.20
N ILE A 232 -2.33 3.81 -16.00
CA ILE A 232 -1.92 2.51 -15.44
C ILE A 232 -2.31 1.37 -16.40
N ALA A 233 -3.54 1.40 -16.93
CA ALA A 233 -4.01 0.43 -17.93
C ALA A 233 -3.24 0.54 -19.26
N GLY A 234 -2.82 1.74 -19.64
CA GLY A 234 -2.07 2.00 -20.87
C GLY A 234 -0.70 1.33 -20.95
N ILE A 235 -0.18 0.81 -19.84
CA ILE A 235 1.02 -0.04 -19.85
C ILE A 235 0.81 -1.29 -20.72
N GLU A 236 -0.41 -1.80 -20.78
CA GLU A 236 -0.73 -3.01 -21.57
C GLU A 236 -0.65 -2.76 -23.08
N ASP A 237 -0.78 -1.51 -23.51
CA ASP A 237 -0.67 -1.08 -24.91
C ASP A 237 0.72 -0.58 -25.29
N ALA A 238 1.65 -0.52 -24.33
CA ALA A 238 2.99 0.00 -24.58
C ALA A 238 3.87 -1.02 -25.33
N ASP A 239 4.77 -0.50 -26.16
CA ASP A 239 5.75 -1.29 -26.94
C ASP A 239 7.03 -1.56 -26.14
N ALA A 240 7.40 -0.67 -25.22
CA ALA A 240 8.59 -0.77 -24.38
C ALA A 240 8.38 -0.02 -23.06
N LEU A 241 9.16 -0.39 -22.03
CA LEU A 241 9.19 0.28 -20.74
C LEU A 241 10.62 0.60 -20.33
N LEU A 242 10.85 1.83 -19.87
CA LEU A 242 12.07 2.21 -19.17
C LEU A 242 11.75 2.61 -17.73
N ILE A 243 12.34 1.91 -16.78
CA ILE A 243 12.23 2.18 -15.35
C ILE A 243 13.47 2.96 -14.93
N VAL A 244 13.27 4.13 -14.30
CA VAL A 244 14.38 5.00 -13.87
C VAL A 244 14.26 5.28 -12.38
N GLY A 245 15.26 4.83 -11.61
CA GLY A 245 15.42 5.13 -10.18
C GLY A 245 14.33 4.60 -9.27
N SER A 246 13.55 3.61 -9.70
CA SER A 246 12.44 3.02 -8.94
C SER A 246 12.49 1.50 -8.96
N ASN A 247 12.01 0.89 -7.88
CA ASN A 247 11.76 -0.55 -7.81
C ASN A 247 10.24 -0.79 -7.69
N PRO A 248 9.53 -1.01 -8.81
CA PRO A 248 8.07 -1.17 -8.80
C PRO A 248 7.58 -2.34 -7.94
N ARG A 249 8.42 -3.35 -7.70
CA ARG A 249 8.06 -4.47 -6.83
C ARG A 249 7.74 -4.00 -5.42
N PHE A 250 8.57 -3.13 -4.83
CA PHE A 250 8.40 -2.65 -3.46
C PHE A 250 7.59 -1.35 -3.36
N GLU A 251 7.75 -0.47 -4.32
CA GLU A 251 7.13 0.85 -4.29
C GLU A 251 5.68 0.84 -4.78
N ALA A 252 5.39 -0.02 -5.79
CA ALA A 252 4.07 -0.10 -6.43
C ALA A 252 3.79 -1.53 -6.90
N SER A 253 3.64 -2.48 -5.98
CA SER A 253 3.57 -3.92 -6.26
C SER A 253 2.43 -4.29 -7.23
N VAL A 254 1.30 -3.59 -7.16
CA VAL A 254 0.17 -3.81 -8.07
C VAL A 254 0.49 -3.33 -9.50
N LEU A 255 1.21 -2.20 -9.62
CA LEU A 255 1.72 -1.73 -10.91
C LEU A 255 2.72 -2.74 -11.49
N ASN A 256 3.60 -3.29 -10.64
CA ASN A 256 4.55 -4.33 -11.06
C ASN A 256 3.84 -5.58 -11.60
N ALA A 257 2.73 -5.99 -10.98
CA ALA A 257 1.93 -7.10 -11.49
C ALA A 257 1.38 -6.81 -12.91
N ARG A 258 0.95 -5.58 -13.19
CA ARG A 258 0.49 -5.15 -14.52
C ARG A 258 1.64 -5.09 -15.54
N ILE A 259 2.81 -4.59 -15.15
CA ILE A 259 4.03 -4.63 -15.99
C ILE A 259 4.35 -6.08 -16.34
N ARG A 260 4.31 -6.98 -15.37
CA ARG A 260 4.53 -8.41 -15.58
C ARG A 260 3.48 -9.03 -16.51
N LYS A 261 2.21 -8.66 -16.35
CA LYS A 261 1.13 -9.12 -17.25
C LYS A 261 1.46 -8.78 -18.70
N ARG A 262 1.86 -7.54 -18.99
CA ARG A 262 2.25 -7.10 -20.33
C ARG A 262 3.51 -7.82 -20.84
N TRP A 263 4.51 -7.97 -19.98
CA TRP A 263 5.75 -8.69 -20.32
C TRP A 263 5.48 -10.14 -20.72
N ARG A 264 4.58 -10.83 -20.04
CA ARG A 264 4.21 -12.22 -20.35
C ARG A 264 3.53 -12.40 -21.71
N MET A 265 2.93 -11.36 -22.25
CA MET A 265 2.36 -11.39 -23.62
C MET A 265 3.44 -11.43 -24.70
N GLY A 266 4.70 -11.16 -24.34
CA GLY A 266 5.85 -11.13 -25.24
C GLY A 266 6.02 -9.82 -25.99
N GLY A 267 7.20 -9.66 -26.61
CA GLY A 267 7.51 -8.47 -27.42
C GLY A 267 7.56 -7.15 -26.65
N PHE A 268 7.85 -7.18 -25.33
CA PHE A 268 7.87 -6.02 -24.46
C PHE A 268 9.23 -5.90 -23.77
N PRO A 269 10.19 -5.19 -24.37
CA PRO A 269 11.48 -4.94 -23.75
C PRO A 269 11.34 -4.01 -22.56
N ILE A 270 12.00 -4.36 -21.46
CA ILE A 270 12.07 -3.54 -20.25
C ILE A 270 13.53 -3.17 -20.03
N GLY A 271 13.81 -1.86 -20.04
CA GLY A 271 15.09 -1.29 -19.61
C GLY A 271 15.00 -0.78 -18.17
N MET A 272 16.12 -0.78 -17.46
CA MET A 272 16.21 -0.26 -16.11
C MET A 272 17.45 0.57 -15.90
N VAL A 273 17.29 1.71 -15.25
CA VAL A 273 18.37 2.58 -14.78
C VAL A 273 18.21 2.75 -13.28
N GLY A 274 19.08 2.12 -12.49
CA GLY A 274 18.99 2.08 -11.04
C GLY A 274 19.75 0.92 -10.45
N GLU A 275 19.39 0.52 -9.23
CA GLU A 275 19.96 -0.66 -8.60
C GLU A 275 19.56 -1.94 -9.34
N ASN A 276 20.46 -2.91 -9.34
CA ASN A 276 20.18 -4.23 -9.90
C ASN A 276 19.25 -5.00 -8.93
N VAL A 277 18.08 -5.37 -9.38
CA VAL A 277 17.00 -6.01 -8.59
C VAL A 277 16.66 -7.38 -9.17
#